data_b940ed2cbc882c3e82cfab5464d92be1
#
_entry.id   b940ed2cbc882c3e82cfab5464d92be1
#
_cell.length_a   1.000
_cell.length_b   1.000
_cell.length_c   1.000
_cell.angle_alpha   90.00
_cell.angle_beta   90.00
_cell.angle_gamma   90.00
#
_symmetry.space_group_name_H-M   'P 1'
#
loop_
_entity.id
_entity.type
_entity.pdbx_description
1 polymer ?
#
loop_
_entity_poly.entity_id
_entity_poly.type
_entity_poly.pdbx_seq_one_letter_code
_entity_poly.pdbx_strand_id
1 'polypeptide(L)'
;MSIAIREYAPSNDIVLNGLVYRCAGLTLNWHIPTDQSHETQKLMTIGRCHQCGTMKHTISSNFSLTCKNKDCDATLLLDNCREFIEPAGFAVDFYSEPTTDVSLQHYVAVQEPWVTANGELKNEWFGCYCIDNEGSIFYHSSGENGHGYALCWRCGRAESITRDNLLPDVFLEPHKKLRGRPEGEKDLVCEGNEKDFSIKHTNI
;
A
#
# COMPACT_ATOMS: atom_id res chain seq x y z
N MET A 1 7.73 1.14 10.59
CA MET A 1 6.88 1.13 9.37
C MET A 1 5.39 1.06 9.71
N SER A 2 4.91 0.21 10.63
CA SER A 2 3.47 0.10 10.99
C SER A 2 2.79 1.44 11.38
N ILE A 3 3.47 2.29 12.15
CA ILE A 3 2.97 3.63 12.48
C ILE A 3 2.81 4.48 11.22
N ALA A 4 3.79 4.44 10.33
CA ALA A 4 3.74 5.23 9.10
C ALA A 4 2.59 4.81 8.17
N ILE A 5 2.34 3.51 8.03
CA ILE A 5 1.19 3.01 7.27
C ILE A 5 -0.13 3.48 7.90
N ARG A 6 -0.23 3.46 9.22
CA ARG A 6 -1.45 3.86 9.92
C ARG A 6 -1.72 5.37 9.82
N GLU A 7 -0.68 6.19 9.98
CA GLU A 7 -0.85 7.63 10.09
C GLU A 7 -0.76 8.35 8.73
N TYR A 8 0.00 7.81 7.79
CA TYR A 8 0.39 8.49 6.54
C TYR A 8 -0.04 7.79 5.26
N ALA A 9 -0.85 6.72 5.33
CA ALA A 9 -1.38 6.11 4.11
C ALA A 9 -2.12 7.14 3.25
N PRO A 10 -2.10 7.02 1.92
CA PRO A 10 -2.86 7.91 1.05
C PRO A 10 -4.34 7.98 1.46
N SER A 11 -4.95 9.12 1.29
CA SER A 11 -6.28 9.49 1.77
C SER A 11 -6.38 9.81 3.27
N ASN A 12 -5.33 9.66 4.09
CA ASN A 12 -5.30 10.13 5.46
C ASN A 12 -5.03 11.63 5.53
N ASP A 13 -5.61 12.27 6.54
CA ASP A 13 -5.28 13.63 6.92
C ASP A 13 -4.26 13.66 8.07
N ILE A 14 -3.25 14.48 7.93
CA ILE A 14 -2.17 14.64 8.90
C ILE A 14 -2.22 16.05 9.46
N VAL A 15 -2.19 16.17 10.78
CA VAL A 15 -2.07 17.48 11.45
C VAL A 15 -0.60 17.74 11.78
N LEU A 16 -0.07 18.83 11.22
CA LEU A 16 1.27 19.30 11.50
C LEU A 16 1.26 20.80 11.75
N ASN A 17 1.73 21.24 12.91
CA ASN A 17 1.76 22.65 13.31
C ASN A 17 0.40 23.37 13.21
N GLY A 18 -0.69 22.67 13.53
CA GLY A 18 -2.05 23.22 13.47
C GLY A 18 -2.65 23.32 12.06
N LEU A 19 -1.99 22.78 11.07
CA LEU A 19 -2.47 22.66 9.70
C LEU A 19 -2.74 21.20 9.35
N VAL A 20 -3.81 20.98 8.59
CA VAL A 20 -4.20 19.67 8.08
C VAL A 20 -3.71 19.52 6.64
N TYR A 21 -2.96 18.45 6.40
CA TYR A 21 -2.42 18.07 5.10
C TYR A 21 -3.01 16.74 4.68
N ARG A 22 -3.46 16.63 3.43
CA ARG A 22 -3.92 15.36 2.86
C ARG A 22 -2.72 14.55 2.36
N CYS A 23 -2.56 13.32 2.82
CA CYS A 23 -1.68 12.36 2.18
C CYS A 23 -2.25 11.96 0.83
N ALA A 24 -1.52 12.22 -0.24
CA ALA A 24 -1.98 12.05 -1.60
C ALA A 24 -1.10 11.10 -2.43
N GLY A 25 -0.16 10.40 -1.77
CA GLY A 25 0.64 9.42 -2.49
C GLY A 25 1.89 8.94 -1.78
N LEU A 26 2.73 8.29 -2.55
CA LEU A 26 3.96 7.64 -2.11
C LEU A 26 5.19 8.34 -2.66
N THR A 27 6.26 8.36 -1.89
CA THR A 27 7.57 8.66 -2.43
C THR A 27 8.11 7.41 -3.12
N LEU A 28 8.14 7.46 -4.44
CA LEU A 28 8.85 6.49 -5.24
C LEU A 28 10.36 6.73 -5.08
N ASN A 29 11.20 5.76 -5.45
CA ASN A 29 12.63 5.81 -5.19
C ASN A 29 13.28 7.09 -5.76
N TRP A 30 13.96 7.88 -4.92
CA TRP A 30 14.47 9.21 -5.23
C TRP A 30 15.58 9.24 -6.28
N HIS A 31 16.30 8.13 -6.46
CA HIS A 31 17.50 8.05 -7.28
C HIS A 31 17.23 7.59 -8.71
N ILE A 32 15.96 7.37 -9.05
CA ILE A 32 15.60 6.78 -10.33
C ILE A 32 14.73 7.75 -11.11
N PRO A 33 15.08 8.02 -12.38
CA PRO A 33 14.25 8.81 -13.27
C PRO A 33 12.81 8.25 -13.34
N THR A 34 11.83 9.12 -13.47
CA THR A 34 10.38 8.78 -13.43
C THR A 34 10.01 7.78 -14.53
N ASP A 35 10.72 7.80 -15.64
CA ASP A 35 10.56 6.88 -16.77
C ASP A 35 11.05 5.45 -16.47
N GLN A 36 11.97 5.29 -15.51
CA GLN A 36 12.53 3.99 -15.08
C GLN A 36 11.96 3.48 -13.76
N SER A 37 11.02 4.20 -13.15
CA SER A 37 10.45 3.83 -11.84
C SER A 37 9.74 2.48 -11.84
N HIS A 38 9.24 2.02 -12.98
CA HIS A 38 8.65 0.69 -13.15
C HIS A 38 9.60 -0.47 -12.85
N GLU A 39 10.89 -0.31 -13.20
CA GLU A 39 11.87 -1.40 -13.11
C GLU A 39 12.38 -1.60 -11.69
N THR A 40 12.23 -0.60 -10.87
CA THR A 40 12.87 -0.53 -9.56
C THR A 40 11.90 -0.60 -8.39
N GLN A 41 10.67 -0.20 -8.60
CA GLN A 41 9.61 -0.37 -7.63
C GLN A 41 9.00 -1.76 -7.84
N LYS A 42 9.32 -2.69 -6.92
CA LYS A 42 8.84 -4.06 -7.02
C LYS A 42 7.43 -4.17 -6.48
N LEU A 43 6.51 -4.52 -7.35
CA LEU A 43 5.20 -5.02 -6.93
C LEU A 43 5.38 -6.43 -6.39
N MET A 44 4.98 -6.64 -5.16
CA MET A 44 5.10 -7.90 -4.46
C MET A 44 3.73 -8.52 -4.24
N THR A 45 3.68 -9.84 -4.20
CA THR A 45 2.48 -10.58 -3.79
C THR A 45 2.78 -11.35 -2.52
N ILE A 46 1.89 -11.24 -1.55
CA ILE A 46 1.84 -12.08 -0.36
C ILE A 46 0.61 -12.98 -0.43
N GLY A 47 0.76 -14.23 -0.02
CA GLY A 47 -0.35 -15.16 0.13
C GLY A 47 -0.30 -15.85 1.49
N ARG A 48 -1.47 -16.02 2.11
CA ARG A 48 -1.65 -16.75 3.36
C ARG A 48 -2.36 -18.06 3.11
N CYS A 49 -1.77 -19.15 3.55
CA CYS A 49 -2.39 -20.47 3.44
C CYS A 49 -3.62 -20.58 4.35
N HIS A 50 -4.75 -20.98 3.80
CA HIS A 50 -6.00 -21.16 4.55
C HIS A 50 -5.97 -22.41 5.47
N GLN A 51 -5.11 -23.38 5.19
CA GLN A 51 -5.01 -24.60 6.01
C GLN A 51 -4.03 -24.46 7.17
N CYS A 52 -2.80 -24.01 6.90
CA CYS A 52 -1.75 -23.95 7.92
C CYS A 52 -1.39 -22.52 8.38
N GLY A 53 -1.98 -21.48 7.80
CA GLY A 53 -1.71 -20.09 8.16
C GLY A 53 -0.35 -19.55 7.68
N THR A 54 0.53 -20.38 7.13
CA THR A 54 1.86 -19.97 6.66
C THR A 54 1.74 -18.92 5.57
N MET A 55 2.52 -17.84 5.71
CA MET A 55 2.61 -16.78 4.72
C MET A 55 3.85 -16.94 3.84
N LYS A 56 3.72 -16.57 2.58
CA LYS A 56 4.86 -16.35 1.68
C LYS A 56 4.66 -15.10 0.88
N HIS A 57 5.75 -14.44 0.57
CA HIS A 57 5.76 -13.29 -0.32
C HIS A 57 6.91 -13.40 -1.31
N THR A 58 6.71 -12.84 -2.49
CA THR A 58 7.72 -12.71 -3.53
C THR A 58 7.30 -11.64 -4.54
N ILE A 59 8.17 -11.32 -5.48
CA ILE A 59 7.84 -10.43 -6.60
C ILE A 59 6.65 -11.05 -7.35
N SER A 60 5.65 -10.22 -7.69
CA SER A 60 4.37 -10.69 -8.25
C SER A 60 4.53 -11.56 -9.50
N SER A 61 5.50 -11.24 -10.37
CA SER A 61 5.79 -12.05 -11.58
C SER A 61 6.24 -13.49 -11.28
N ASN A 62 6.74 -13.75 -10.09
CA ASN A 62 7.29 -15.05 -9.67
C ASN A 62 6.42 -15.76 -8.62
N PHE A 63 5.24 -15.23 -8.34
CA PHE A 63 4.38 -15.78 -7.30
C PHE A 63 3.70 -17.08 -7.77
N SER A 64 3.83 -18.13 -6.97
CA SER A 64 3.14 -19.41 -7.18
C SER A 64 2.06 -19.61 -6.12
N LEU A 65 0.97 -20.27 -6.47
CA LEU A 65 -0.13 -20.56 -5.55
C LEU A 65 0.08 -21.79 -4.66
N THR A 66 1.28 -22.34 -4.58
CA THR A 66 1.60 -23.47 -3.68
C THR A 66 1.98 -22.98 -2.29
N CYS A 67 1.55 -23.64 -1.24
CA CYS A 67 1.96 -23.32 0.13
C CYS A 67 3.49 -23.46 0.29
N LYS A 68 4.08 -22.58 1.12
CA LYS A 68 5.53 -22.61 1.42
C LYS A 68 5.87 -23.72 2.42
N ASN A 69 4.92 -24.10 3.27
CA ASN A 69 5.12 -25.15 4.26
C ASN A 69 5.20 -26.52 3.56
N LYS A 70 6.31 -27.22 3.74
CA LYS A 70 6.58 -28.52 3.11
C LYS A 70 5.63 -29.63 3.57
N ASP A 71 5.06 -29.47 4.75
CA ASP A 71 4.12 -30.42 5.35
C ASP A 71 2.66 -30.09 4.99
N CYS A 72 2.46 -29.15 4.06
CA CYS A 72 1.15 -28.69 3.65
C CYS A 72 1.07 -28.56 2.13
N ASP A 73 0.32 -29.47 1.51
CA ASP A 73 0.14 -29.53 0.05
C ASP A 73 -0.98 -28.60 -0.46
N ALA A 74 -1.41 -27.62 0.35
CA ALA A 74 -2.51 -26.75 0.00
C ALA A 74 -2.16 -25.77 -1.12
N THR A 75 -3.12 -25.54 -2.01
CA THR A 75 -3.08 -24.42 -2.96
C THR A 75 -3.60 -23.17 -2.28
N LEU A 76 -2.91 -22.05 -2.42
CA LEU A 76 -3.37 -20.75 -1.92
C LEU A 76 -4.59 -20.28 -2.69
N LEU A 77 -5.58 -19.76 -1.98
CA LEU A 77 -6.75 -19.15 -2.58
C LEU A 77 -6.40 -17.71 -3.00
N LEU A 78 -6.86 -17.27 -4.16
CA LEU A 78 -6.63 -15.90 -4.66
C LEU A 78 -7.15 -14.85 -3.67
N ASP A 79 -8.27 -15.11 -3.01
CA ASP A 79 -8.84 -14.21 -1.99
C ASP A 79 -7.93 -14.01 -0.77
N ASN A 80 -7.01 -14.96 -0.53
CA ASN A 80 -5.99 -14.89 0.50
C ASN A 80 -4.63 -14.39 -0.01
N CYS A 81 -4.61 -13.83 -1.21
CA CYS A 81 -3.44 -13.19 -1.81
C CYS A 81 -3.65 -11.68 -1.91
N ARG A 82 -2.58 -10.91 -1.72
CA ARG A 82 -2.59 -9.44 -1.86
C ARG A 82 -1.37 -9.01 -2.63
N GLU A 83 -1.58 -8.18 -3.64
CA GLU A 83 -0.47 -7.41 -4.22
C GLU A 83 -0.21 -6.20 -3.34
N PHE A 84 1.06 -5.92 -3.09
CA PHE A 84 1.46 -4.80 -2.24
C PHE A 84 2.78 -4.19 -2.69
N ILE A 85 3.01 -2.96 -2.22
CA ILE A 85 4.25 -2.21 -2.41
C ILE A 85 4.76 -1.76 -1.05
N GLU A 86 6.08 -1.82 -0.88
CA GLU A 86 6.77 -1.20 0.27
C GLU A 86 7.25 0.19 -0.15
N PRO A 87 6.56 1.27 0.24
CA PRO A 87 6.96 2.60 -0.18
C PRO A 87 8.22 3.07 0.56
N ALA A 88 9.05 3.87 -0.12
CA ALA A 88 10.16 4.57 0.53
C ALA A 88 9.65 5.63 1.54
N GLY A 89 8.43 6.12 1.36
CA GLY A 89 7.77 7.07 2.23
C GLY A 89 6.42 7.51 1.69
N PHE A 90 5.77 8.39 2.42
CA PHE A 90 4.48 8.98 2.06
C PHE A 90 4.66 10.45 1.70
N ALA A 91 3.76 10.99 0.91
CA ALA A 91 3.81 12.38 0.49
C ALA A 91 2.42 13.02 0.51
N VAL A 92 2.37 14.26 0.96
CA VAL A 92 1.20 15.12 0.84
C VAL A 92 1.09 15.69 -0.57
N ASP A 93 -0.08 16.18 -0.94
CA ASP A 93 -0.24 16.96 -2.17
C ASP A 93 0.49 18.30 -2.00
N PHE A 94 1.61 18.46 -2.71
CA PHE A 94 2.46 19.63 -2.58
C PHE A 94 1.80 20.91 -3.13
N TYR A 95 0.77 20.76 -3.95
CA TYR A 95 0.06 21.88 -4.59
C TYR A 95 -1.32 22.13 -3.98
N SER A 96 -1.70 21.38 -2.96
CA SER A 96 -2.93 21.61 -2.19
C SER A 96 -2.61 22.51 -0.99
N GLU A 97 -3.37 23.58 -0.82
CA GLU A 97 -3.24 24.41 0.37
C GLU A 97 -3.74 23.65 1.60
N PRO A 98 -2.97 23.61 2.69
CA PRO A 98 -3.42 22.99 3.91
C PRO A 98 -4.57 23.78 4.54
N THR A 99 -5.45 23.11 5.23
CA THR A 99 -6.55 23.75 5.97
C THR A 99 -6.26 23.83 7.46
N THR A 100 -6.90 24.77 8.16
CA THR A 100 -6.91 24.86 9.62
C THR A 100 -8.09 24.12 10.25
N ASP A 101 -9.00 23.59 9.43
CA ASP A 101 -10.18 22.87 9.91
C ASP A 101 -9.80 21.44 10.30
N VAL A 102 -9.63 21.22 11.60
CA VAL A 102 -9.34 19.91 12.18
C VAL A 102 -10.60 19.09 12.48
N SER A 103 -11.79 19.63 12.22
CA SER A 103 -13.07 18.99 12.57
C SER A 103 -13.46 17.88 11.60
N LEU A 104 -12.90 17.88 10.39
CA LEU A 104 -13.21 16.95 9.31
C LEU A 104 -12.00 16.07 8.94
N GLN A 105 -11.25 15.62 9.94
CA GLN A 105 -10.11 14.74 9.68
C GLN A 105 -10.58 13.42 9.08
N HIS A 106 -9.96 13.05 7.96
CA HIS A 106 -10.17 11.80 7.29
C HIS A 106 -9.13 10.77 7.74
N TYR A 107 -9.59 9.58 8.09
CA TYR A 107 -8.74 8.50 8.56
C TYR A 107 -9.07 7.19 7.87
N VAL A 108 -8.07 6.58 7.28
CA VAL A 108 -8.17 5.26 6.65
C VAL A 108 -7.80 4.19 7.67
N ALA A 109 -8.75 3.33 8.02
CA ALA A 109 -8.51 2.24 8.94
C ALA A 109 -7.54 1.21 8.33
N VAL A 110 -6.56 0.82 9.12
CA VAL A 110 -5.62 -0.24 8.73
C VAL A 110 -6.28 -1.60 8.93
N GLN A 111 -5.98 -2.54 8.05
CA GLN A 111 -6.47 -3.91 8.14
C GLN A 111 -5.79 -4.67 9.30
N GLU A 112 -6.46 -5.70 9.81
CA GLU A 112 -5.87 -6.59 10.80
C GLU A 112 -4.58 -7.22 10.25
N PRO A 113 -3.48 -7.21 11.02
CA PRO A 113 -2.23 -7.78 10.57
C PRO A 113 -2.35 -9.30 10.41
N TRP A 114 -1.77 -9.82 9.35
CA TRP A 114 -1.59 -11.26 9.25
C TRP A 114 -0.34 -11.66 10.03
N VAL A 115 -0.51 -12.65 10.90
CA VAL A 115 0.58 -13.17 11.71
C VAL A 115 0.80 -14.63 11.35
N THR A 116 2.05 -15.04 11.18
CA THR A 116 2.45 -16.43 11.07
C THR A 116 3.53 -16.74 12.07
N ALA A 117 3.37 -17.88 12.76
CA ALA A 117 4.36 -18.47 13.64
C ALA A 117 4.21 -19.98 13.56
N ASN A 118 5.31 -20.67 13.30
CA ASN A 118 5.36 -22.13 13.11
C ASN A 118 6.01 -22.86 14.30
N GLY A 119 6.30 -22.14 15.37
CA GLY A 119 6.86 -22.71 16.58
C GLY A 119 5.85 -23.52 17.40
N GLU A 120 6.34 -24.26 18.39
CA GLU A 120 5.50 -25.00 19.31
C GLU A 120 4.66 -24.07 20.19
N LEU A 121 3.36 -24.34 20.29
CA LEU A 121 2.46 -23.61 21.18
C LEU A 121 2.69 -24.02 22.62
N LYS A 122 3.06 -23.09 23.47
CA LYS A 122 3.26 -23.28 24.91
C LYS A 122 2.09 -22.68 25.69
N ASN A 123 1.61 -23.42 26.66
CA ASN A 123 0.56 -23.00 27.57
C ASN A 123 1.16 -22.62 28.92
N GLU A 124 0.88 -21.42 29.37
CA GLU A 124 1.27 -20.89 30.68
C GLU A 124 0.05 -20.35 31.42
N TRP A 125 0.19 -20.06 32.70
CA TRP A 125 -0.89 -19.55 33.52
C TRP A 125 -1.47 -18.20 33.05
N PHE A 126 -0.69 -17.42 32.29
CA PHE A 126 -1.11 -16.13 31.72
C PHE A 126 -1.65 -16.25 30.26
N GLY A 127 -1.62 -17.45 29.66
CA GLY A 127 -2.13 -17.69 28.31
C GLY A 127 -1.26 -18.61 27.47
N CYS A 128 -1.58 -18.68 26.17
CA CYS A 128 -0.83 -19.45 25.19
C CYS A 128 0.09 -18.55 24.40
N TYR A 129 1.32 -18.98 24.16
CA TYR A 129 2.26 -18.25 23.31
C TYR A 129 3.08 -19.22 22.45
N CYS A 130 3.58 -18.70 21.34
CA CYS A 130 4.46 -19.40 20.43
C CYS A 130 5.72 -18.57 20.21
N ILE A 131 6.88 -19.21 20.26
CA ILE A 131 8.17 -18.57 19.94
C ILE A 131 8.62 -19.15 18.60
N ASP A 132 8.77 -18.29 17.62
CA ASP A 132 9.25 -18.66 16.29
C ASP A 132 10.26 -17.62 15.80
N ASN A 133 11.48 -18.07 15.49
CA ASN A 133 12.54 -17.21 14.95
C ASN A 133 12.30 -16.83 13.48
N GLU A 134 11.42 -17.55 12.79
CA GLU A 134 11.01 -17.31 11.41
C GLU A 134 9.60 -16.72 11.30
N GLY A 135 8.98 -16.39 12.43
CA GLY A 135 7.68 -15.76 12.49
C GLY A 135 7.67 -14.44 11.74
N SER A 136 6.55 -14.13 11.09
CA SER A 136 6.40 -12.90 10.34
C SER A 136 5.05 -12.25 10.56
N ILE A 137 5.02 -10.93 10.43
CA ILE A 137 3.81 -10.12 10.52
C ILE A 137 3.71 -9.32 9.23
N PHE A 138 2.58 -9.45 8.54
CA PHE A 138 2.23 -8.60 7.41
C PHE A 138 1.21 -7.55 7.86
N TYR A 139 1.65 -6.31 7.87
CA TYR A 139 0.87 -5.15 8.26
C TYR A 139 0.67 -4.28 7.03
N HIS A 140 -0.57 -4.00 6.66
CA HIS A 140 -0.89 -3.32 5.41
C HIS A 140 -2.10 -2.42 5.54
N SER A 141 -2.25 -1.51 4.59
CA SER A 141 -3.45 -0.73 4.35
C SER A 141 -4.03 -1.10 2.99
N SER A 142 -5.33 -1.32 2.95
CA SER A 142 -6.09 -1.60 1.73
C SER A 142 -7.01 -0.44 1.33
N GLY A 143 -6.71 0.77 1.78
CA GLY A 143 -7.51 1.94 1.50
C GLY A 143 -8.84 1.98 2.27
N GLU A 144 -9.62 3.02 2.03
CA GLU A 144 -10.88 3.29 2.76
C GLU A 144 -11.92 2.18 2.63
N ASN A 145 -11.98 1.53 1.48
CA ASN A 145 -13.00 0.55 1.13
C ASN A 145 -12.48 -0.89 1.11
N GLY A 146 -11.23 -1.12 1.46
CA GLY A 146 -10.62 -2.44 1.45
C GLY A 146 -10.24 -2.98 0.06
N HIS A 147 -10.38 -2.17 -0.98
CA HIS A 147 -10.06 -2.54 -2.38
C HIS A 147 -8.63 -2.18 -2.79
N GLY A 148 -7.82 -1.64 -1.88
CA GLY A 148 -6.48 -1.16 -2.17
C GLY A 148 -6.46 0.29 -2.66
N TYR A 149 -5.37 0.64 -3.31
CA TYR A 149 -5.10 1.97 -3.83
C TYR A 149 -4.87 1.91 -5.34
N ALA A 150 -5.33 2.94 -6.04
CA ALA A 150 -4.80 3.28 -7.35
C ALA A 150 -3.52 4.08 -7.16
N LEU A 151 -2.41 3.62 -7.74
CA LEU A 151 -1.09 4.23 -7.62
C LEU A 151 -0.54 4.57 -9.00
N CYS A 152 -0.17 5.83 -9.21
CA CYS A 152 0.54 6.25 -10.41
C CYS A 152 2.05 6.03 -10.26
N TRP A 153 2.62 5.11 -11.04
CA TRP A 153 4.06 4.83 -11.06
C TRP A 153 4.91 6.00 -11.57
N ARG A 154 4.32 6.92 -12.34
CA ARG A 154 5.05 8.08 -12.89
C ARG A 154 5.29 9.17 -11.86
N CYS A 155 4.30 9.48 -11.02
CA CYS A 155 4.40 10.61 -10.10
C CYS A 155 4.24 10.24 -8.63
N GLY A 156 3.84 9.01 -8.31
CA GLY A 156 3.64 8.54 -6.94
C GLY A 156 2.28 8.91 -6.34
N ARG A 157 1.40 9.62 -7.05
CA ARG A 157 0.04 9.92 -6.57
C ARG A 157 -0.69 8.60 -6.32
N ALA A 158 -1.35 8.51 -5.18
CA ALA A 158 -2.15 7.35 -4.80
C ALA A 158 -3.44 7.81 -4.12
N GLU A 159 -4.52 7.10 -4.40
CA GLU A 159 -5.83 7.34 -3.81
C GLU A 159 -6.52 6.00 -3.57
N SER A 160 -7.36 5.92 -2.53
CA SER A 160 -8.14 4.71 -2.24
C SER A 160 -9.09 4.38 -3.39
N ILE A 161 -9.15 3.11 -3.79
CA ILE A 161 -10.14 2.61 -4.75
C ILE A 161 -11.54 2.87 -4.21
N THR A 162 -12.47 3.24 -5.07
CA THR A 162 -13.84 3.57 -4.67
C THR A 162 -14.57 2.36 -4.09
N ARG A 163 -15.71 2.62 -3.42
CA ARG A 163 -16.55 1.55 -2.84
C ARG A 163 -17.03 0.56 -3.89
N ASP A 164 -17.28 1.02 -5.11
CA ASP A 164 -17.74 0.18 -6.22
C ASP A 164 -16.59 -0.49 -6.98
N ASN A 165 -15.39 -0.49 -6.39
CA ASN A 165 -14.17 -1.03 -6.98
C ASN A 165 -13.79 -0.37 -8.31
N LEU A 166 -14.08 0.92 -8.45
CA LEU A 166 -13.75 1.73 -9.62
C LEU A 166 -12.52 2.60 -9.35
N LEU A 167 -11.88 3.00 -10.43
CA LEU A 167 -10.77 3.95 -10.38
C LEU A 167 -11.25 5.29 -9.78
N PRO A 168 -10.52 5.88 -8.83
CA PRO A 168 -10.85 7.19 -8.28
C PRO A 168 -10.87 8.29 -9.37
N ASP A 169 -11.75 9.28 -9.21
CA ASP A 169 -11.96 10.36 -10.18
C ASP A 169 -10.66 11.09 -10.55
N VAL A 170 -9.74 11.21 -9.60
CA VAL A 170 -8.43 11.86 -9.82
C VAL A 170 -7.61 11.20 -10.93
N PHE A 171 -7.91 9.95 -11.29
CA PHE A 171 -7.19 9.18 -12.32
C PHE A 171 -7.97 8.95 -13.61
N LEU A 172 -9.22 9.43 -13.70
CA LEU A 172 -10.05 9.28 -14.92
C LEU A 172 -9.51 10.14 -16.08
N GLU A 173 -8.81 11.22 -15.76
CA GLU A 173 -8.17 12.15 -16.70
C GLU A 173 -6.69 12.38 -16.31
N PRO A 174 -5.91 13.08 -17.14
CA PRO A 174 -4.58 13.50 -16.75
C PRO A 174 -4.62 14.24 -15.40
N HIS A 175 -3.89 13.72 -14.42
CA HIS A 175 -3.97 14.17 -13.04
C HIS A 175 -2.79 15.08 -12.67
N LYS A 176 -2.97 15.88 -11.61
CA LYS A 176 -1.87 16.67 -11.06
C LYS A 176 -0.76 15.76 -10.56
N LYS A 177 0.49 16.08 -10.87
CA LYS A 177 1.65 15.45 -10.25
C LYS A 177 1.60 15.65 -8.75
N LEU A 178 2.02 14.64 -7.99
CA LEU A 178 2.08 14.73 -6.54
C LEU A 178 3.04 15.83 -6.08
N ARG A 179 4.16 15.97 -6.80
CA ARG A 179 5.24 16.94 -6.53
C ARG A 179 6.03 17.20 -7.81
N GLY A 180 6.82 18.25 -7.80
CA GLY A 180 7.72 18.64 -8.90
C GLY A 180 8.15 20.10 -8.72
N ARG A 181 9.03 20.56 -9.59
CA ARG A 181 9.29 22.00 -9.77
C ARG A 181 8.60 22.40 -11.07
N PRO A 182 7.43 23.04 -10.99
CA PRO A 182 6.75 23.48 -12.20
C PRO A 182 7.52 24.66 -12.80
N GLU A 183 7.90 24.52 -14.06
CA GLU A 183 8.33 25.65 -14.88
C GLU A 183 7.13 26.36 -15.52
N GLY A 184 5.93 25.73 -15.42
CA GLY A 184 4.65 26.24 -15.88
C GLY A 184 3.50 25.31 -15.53
N GLU A 185 2.25 25.73 -15.76
CA GLU A 185 1.04 24.94 -15.44
C GLU A 185 1.02 23.56 -16.11
N LYS A 186 1.58 23.45 -17.33
CA LYS A 186 1.64 22.17 -18.07
C LYS A 186 2.53 21.15 -17.40
N ASP A 187 3.53 21.59 -16.64
CA ASP A 187 4.45 20.68 -15.95
C ASP A 187 3.84 20.07 -14.69
N LEU A 188 2.68 20.57 -14.26
CA LEU A 188 1.94 20.02 -13.13
C LEU A 188 1.12 18.79 -13.50
N VAL A 189 0.90 18.54 -14.78
CA VAL A 189 0.05 17.45 -15.26
C VAL A 189 0.87 16.19 -15.45
N CYS A 190 0.37 15.07 -14.94
CA CYS A 190 0.88 13.72 -15.20
C CYS A 190 -0.03 13.02 -16.20
N GLU A 191 0.53 12.55 -17.29
CA GLU A 191 -0.19 11.81 -18.34
C GLU A 191 -0.36 10.32 -18.02
N GLY A 192 0.05 9.88 -16.83
CA GLY A 192 -0.10 8.50 -16.41
C GLY A 192 -1.58 8.10 -16.38
N ASN A 193 -1.90 6.97 -16.98
CA ASN A 193 -3.25 6.44 -17.07
C ASN A 193 -3.25 4.91 -16.97
N GLU A 194 -4.45 4.32 -16.92
CA GLU A 194 -4.63 2.89 -16.80
C GLU A 194 -4.23 2.14 -18.09
N LYS A 195 -4.42 2.74 -19.26
CA LYS A 195 -4.17 2.12 -20.56
C LYS A 195 -2.69 1.87 -20.84
N ASP A 196 -1.82 2.73 -20.36
CA ASP A 196 -0.36 2.57 -20.47
C ASP A 196 0.25 1.83 -19.26
N PHE A 197 -0.60 1.27 -18.40
CA PHE A 197 -0.22 0.55 -17.19
C PHE A 197 0.56 1.39 -16.16
N SER A 198 0.51 2.71 -16.25
CA SER A 198 1.13 3.56 -15.24
C SER A 198 0.29 3.69 -13.97
N ILE A 199 -1.00 3.39 -14.01
CA ILE A 199 -1.86 3.27 -12.82
C ILE A 199 -1.97 1.80 -12.43
N LYS A 200 -1.61 1.47 -11.20
CA LYS A 200 -1.65 0.14 -10.62
C LYS A 200 -2.57 0.08 -9.41
N HIS A 201 -3.33 -1.01 -9.30
CA HIS A 201 -4.07 -1.34 -8.10
C HIS A 201 -3.15 -2.12 -7.15
N THR A 202 -2.97 -1.64 -5.92
CA THR A 202 -2.05 -2.26 -4.96
C THR A 202 -2.45 -1.93 -3.52
N ASN A 203 -1.95 -2.72 -2.57
CA ASN A 203 -1.96 -2.40 -1.15
C ASN A 203 -0.63 -1.74 -0.74
N ILE A 204 -0.60 -1.12 0.42
CA ILE A 204 0.58 -0.44 0.97
C ILE A 204 0.90 -1.00 2.34
#